data_c250664a1a958d43304c9d0b44faf0a4
#
_entry.id   c250664a1a958d43304c9d0b44faf0a4
#
_cell.length_a   1.000
_cell.length_b   1.000
_cell.length_c   1.000
_cell.angle_alpha   90.00
_cell.angle_beta   90.00
_cell.angle_gamma   90.00
#
_symmetry.space_group_name_H-M   'P 1'
#
loop_
_entity.id
_entity.type
_entity.pdbx_description
1 polymer ?
#
loop_
_entity_poly.entity_id
_entity_poly.type
_entity_poly.pdbx_seq_one_letter_code
_entity_poly.pdbx_strand_id
1 'polypeptide(L)'
;MAAAAAAATEVVIEVKNLHTRFGSHVVHSDISFEVRRAEIFALIGGSGSGKSTLLRELILLQKPSSGTVRVLGADLQALGADEAVALRRRWGVMFQHGGLFGSLDVLHNVGLPLREHTVLDDGLIDQLAGWKLAMTGLAPEVGALVPAALSGGMMKRASLARALALDPELLFLDEPTAGLDPVSAGGVDALVLQLRALFGLTIVMITHDLDLLWQVADRVAVLADGRLQAIGTMPELAALDHPAVRPYFEGARGRAARPADPAHPANPAREPSSKPK
;
A
#
# COMPACT_ATOMS: atom_id res chain seq x y z
N MET A 1 3.87 -10.47 26.05
CA MET A 1 4.90 -9.56 25.54
C MET A 1 5.97 -10.27 24.70
N ALA A 2 6.55 -11.41 25.08
CA ALA A 2 7.56 -12.13 24.30
C ALA A 2 7.05 -12.62 22.91
N ALA A 3 5.81 -13.11 22.81
CA ALA A 3 5.22 -13.56 21.55
C ALA A 3 4.99 -12.42 20.55
N ALA A 4 4.61 -11.22 21.02
CA ALA A 4 4.45 -10.03 20.19
C ALA A 4 5.80 -9.49 19.67
N ALA A 5 6.86 -9.57 20.50
CA ALA A 5 8.20 -9.19 20.08
C ALA A 5 8.80 -10.17 19.06
N ALA A 6 8.53 -11.47 19.19
CA ALA A 6 8.97 -12.49 18.22
C ALA A 6 8.24 -12.34 16.86
N ALA A 7 6.95 -11.99 16.88
CA ALA A 7 6.17 -11.73 15.66
C ALA A 7 6.71 -10.52 14.88
N ALA A 8 7.17 -9.48 15.57
CA ALA A 8 7.71 -8.26 14.95
C ALA A 8 9.07 -8.48 14.24
N THR A 9 9.74 -9.63 14.43
CA THR A 9 11.00 -9.98 13.76
C THR A 9 10.81 -10.96 12.61
N GLU A 10 9.62 -11.55 12.45
CA GLU A 10 9.34 -12.51 11.36
C GLU A 10 9.30 -11.80 10.01
N VAL A 11 10.15 -12.24 9.08
CA VAL A 11 10.17 -11.76 7.70
C VAL A 11 9.06 -12.45 6.92
N VAL A 12 8.13 -11.67 6.37
CA VAL A 12 6.99 -12.17 5.57
C VAL A 12 7.16 -11.93 4.08
N ILE A 13 8.00 -10.96 3.68
CA ILE A 13 8.44 -10.79 2.29
C ILE A 13 9.96 -10.68 2.30
N GLU A 14 10.62 -11.48 1.48
CA GLU A 14 12.06 -11.42 1.26
C GLU A 14 12.32 -11.33 -0.25
N VAL A 15 13.04 -10.28 -0.65
CA VAL A 15 13.52 -10.08 -2.03
C VAL A 15 15.03 -10.09 -2.02
N LYS A 16 15.64 -10.93 -2.86
CA LYS A 16 17.10 -11.04 -2.96
C LYS A 16 17.58 -10.96 -4.41
N ASN A 17 18.49 -10.01 -4.65
CA ASN A 17 19.19 -9.81 -5.94
C ASN A 17 18.22 -9.83 -7.14
N LEU A 18 17.08 -9.16 -6.99
CA LEU A 18 16.03 -9.12 -8.02
C LEU A 18 16.49 -8.28 -9.21
N HIS A 19 16.38 -8.88 -10.39
CA HIS A 19 16.59 -8.19 -11.66
C HIS A 19 15.36 -8.37 -12.54
N THR A 20 14.95 -7.28 -13.21
CA THR A 20 13.81 -7.29 -14.13
C THR A 20 14.14 -6.52 -15.38
N ARG A 21 13.90 -7.14 -16.54
CA ARG A 21 14.11 -6.53 -17.85
C ARG A 21 12.99 -6.89 -18.82
N PHE A 22 12.65 -5.97 -19.68
CA PHE A 22 11.74 -6.15 -20.80
C PHE A 22 12.50 -5.92 -22.10
N GLY A 23 12.82 -7.00 -22.81
CA GLY A 23 13.73 -6.92 -23.93
C GLY A 23 15.10 -6.39 -23.52
N SER A 24 15.51 -5.24 -24.09
CA SER A 24 16.77 -4.55 -23.72
C SER A 24 16.61 -3.57 -22.56
N HIS A 25 15.37 -3.22 -22.16
CA HIS A 25 15.12 -2.26 -21.09
C HIS A 25 15.24 -2.91 -19.70
N VAL A 26 16.19 -2.43 -18.90
CA VAL A 26 16.37 -2.85 -17.50
C VAL A 26 15.48 -1.99 -16.62
N VAL A 27 14.58 -2.63 -15.86
CA VAL A 27 13.68 -1.97 -14.90
C VAL A 27 14.24 -2.06 -13.49
N HIS A 28 14.71 -3.25 -13.11
CA HIS A 28 15.33 -3.47 -11.80
C HIS A 28 16.71 -4.08 -11.95
N SER A 29 17.64 -3.62 -11.12
CA SER A 29 19.01 -4.09 -11.05
C SER A 29 19.42 -4.26 -9.60
N ASP A 30 19.50 -5.51 -9.14
CA ASP A 30 19.96 -5.88 -7.79
C ASP A 30 19.10 -5.29 -6.65
N ILE A 31 17.80 -5.52 -6.70
CA ILE A 31 16.88 -5.13 -5.63
C ILE A 31 16.90 -6.19 -4.54
N SER A 32 17.18 -5.78 -3.30
CA SER A 32 17.13 -6.67 -2.12
C SER A 32 16.55 -5.93 -0.93
N PHE A 33 15.50 -6.51 -0.30
CA PHE A 33 14.87 -5.98 0.91
C PHE A 33 14.02 -7.04 1.60
N GLU A 34 13.61 -6.72 2.83
CA GLU A 34 12.72 -7.56 3.64
C GLU A 34 11.59 -6.71 4.20
N VAL A 35 10.40 -7.32 4.32
CA VAL A 35 9.24 -6.77 5.03
C VAL A 35 8.91 -7.69 6.19
N ARG A 36 8.71 -7.09 7.38
CA ARG A 36 8.43 -7.80 8.62
C ARG A 36 6.93 -7.94 8.85
N ARG A 37 6.53 -8.92 9.64
CA ARG A 37 5.13 -9.11 10.03
C ARG A 37 4.59 -7.89 10.78
N ALA A 38 3.33 -7.51 10.48
CA ALA A 38 2.63 -6.36 11.04
C ALA A 38 3.31 -5.00 10.79
N GLU A 39 4.23 -4.93 9.81
CA GLU A 39 4.88 -3.70 9.37
C GLU A 39 4.05 -3.01 8.28
N ILE A 40 4.02 -1.67 8.27
CA ILE A 40 3.65 -0.86 7.12
C ILE A 40 4.93 -0.46 6.41
N PHE A 41 5.22 -1.15 5.31
CA PHE A 41 6.38 -0.90 4.48
C PHE A 41 5.98 -0.14 3.22
N ALA A 42 6.57 1.01 2.99
CA ALA A 42 6.25 1.84 1.83
C ALA A 42 7.37 1.83 0.78
N LEU A 43 6.98 1.86 -0.49
CA LEU A 43 7.85 2.02 -1.64
C LEU A 43 7.63 3.41 -2.26
N ILE A 44 8.66 4.23 -2.27
CA ILE A 44 8.64 5.54 -2.93
C ILE A 44 9.64 5.59 -4.07
N GLY A 45 9.46 6.52 -4.99
CA GLY A 45 10.35 6.68 -6.13
C GLY A 45 9.72 7.55 -7.21
N GLY A 46 10.51 8.09 -8.11
CA GLY A 46 10.05 8.85 -9.25
C GLY A 46 9.14 8.05 -10.20
N SER A 47 8.47 8.74 -11.12
CA SER A 47 7.73 8.06 -12.20
C SER A 47 8.70 7.22 -13.03
N GLY A 48 8.29 5.99 -13.37
CA GLY A 48 9.15 5.07 -14.14
C GLY A 48 10.25 4.37 -13.34
N SER A 49 10.39 4.58 -12.02
CA SER A 49 11.41 3.91 -11.19
C SER A 49 11.21 2.40 -11.01
N GLY A 50 10.08 1.84 -11.46
CA GLY A 50 9.81 0.40 -11.39
C GLY A 50 8.88 -0.05 -10.26
N LYS A 51 8.38 0.85 -9.38
CA LYS A 51 7.54 0.48 -8.21
C LYS A 51 6.37 -0.44 -8.54
N SER A 52 5.58 -0.10 -9.57
CA SER A 52 4.42 -0.92 -9.97
C SER A 52 4.86 -2.26 -10.58
N THR A 53 6.03 -2.34 -11.21
CA THR A 53 6.60 -3.60 -11.69
C THR A 53 7.00 -4.48 -10.51
N LEU A 54 7.69 -3.91 -9.51
CA LEU A 54 8.06 -4.61 -8.29
C LEU A 54 6.83 -5.12 -7.54
N LEU A 55 5.78 -4.29 -7.40
CA LEU A 55 4.52 -4.73 -6.80
C LEU A 55 3.93 -5.92 -7.55
N ARG A 56 3.87 -5.88 -8.89
CA ARG A 56 3.35 -6.99 -9.70
C ARG A 56 4.15 -8.28 -9.52
N GLU A 57 5.45 -8.19 -9.28
CA GLU A 57 6.31 -9.33 -9.00
C GLU A 57 6.01 -9.93 -7.61
N LEU A 58 5.80 -9.08 -6.61
CA LEU A 58 5.42 -9.51 -5.25
C LEU A 58 4.06 -10.23 -5.19
N ILE A 59 3.12 -9.86 -6.09
CA ILE A 59 1.75 -10.42 -6.10
C ILE A 59 1.52 -11.48 -7.20
N LEU A 60 2.58 -12.03 -7.78
CA LEU A 60 2.51 -13.08 -8.82
C LEU A 60 1.79 -12.65 -10.12
N LEU A 61 1.76 -11.36 -10.45
CA LEU A 61 1.28 -10.86 -11.76
C LEU A 61 2.39 -10.75 -12.80
N GLN A 62 3.65 -10.83 -12.36
CA GLN A 62 4.83 -10.76 -13.19
C GLN A 62 5.94 -11.61 -12.60
N LYS A 63 6.77 -12.23 -13.46
CA LYS A 63 7.99 -12.92 -13.04
C LYS A 63 9.19 -12.02 -13.24
N PRO A 64 10.11 -11.91 -12.26
CA PRO A 64 11.39 -11.26 -12.46
C PRO A 64 12.27 -12.04 -13.45
N SER A 65 13.29 -11.39 -13.99
CA SER A 65 14.25 -12.04 -14.90
C SER A 65 15.23 -12.94 -14.16
N SER A 66 15.61 -12.55 -12.93
CA SER A 66 16.43 -13.35 -12.01
C SER A 66 16.31 -12.81 -10.58
N GLY A 67 16.93 -13.49 -9.63
CA GLY A 67 16.79 -13.21 -8.20
C GLY A 67 15.73 -14.07 -7.56
N THR A 68 15.43 -13.83 -6.28
CA THR A 68 14.46 -14.62 -5.52
C THR A 68 13.45 -13.69 -4.85
N VAL A 69 12.18 -14.06 -4.91
CA VAL A 69 11.10 -13.42 -4.18
C VAL A 69 10.38 -14.46 -3.34
N ARG A 70 10.38 -14.27 -2.03
CA ARG A 70 9.62 -15.11 -1.09
C ARG A 70 8.53 -14.27 -0.43
N VAL A 71 7.33 -14.82 -0.38
CA VAL A 71 6.18 -14.19 0.29
C VAL A 71 5.52 -15.24 1.19
N LEU A 72 5.34 -14.92 2.46
CA LEU A 72 4.78 -15.81 3.49
C LEU A 72 5.49 -17.18 3.52
N GLY A 73 6.83 -17.16 3.36
CA GLY A 73 7.69 -18.34 3.36
C GLY A 73 7.78 -19.11 2.03
N ALA A 74 6.90 -18.83 1.06
CA ALA A 74 6.89 -19.49 -0.24
C ALA A 74 7.78 -18.78 -1.27
N ASP A 75 8.61 -19.53 -2.01
CA ASP A 75 9.39 -19.02 -3.13
C ASP A 75 8.49 -18.88 -4.36
N LEU A 76 8.23 -17.65 -4.80
CA LEU A 76 7.27 -17.36 -5.87
C LEU A 76 7.66 -17.94 -7.22
N GLN A 77 8.96 -18.16 -7.48
CA GLN A 77 9.43 -18.73 -8.74
C GLN A 77 9.29 -20.26 -8.80
N ALA A 78 9.21 -20.93 -7.64
CA ALA A 78 9.12 -22.38 -7.53
C ALA A 78 7.68 -22.90 -7.47
N LEU A 79 6.66 -22.03 -7.28
CA LEU A 79 5.26 -22.41 -7.09
C LEU A 79 4.65 -23.04 -8.35
N GLY A 80 3.91 -24.14 -8.14
CA GLY A 80 2.95 -24.67 -9.10
C GLY A 80 1.67 -23.80 -9.16
N ALA A 81 0.80 -24.08 -10.12
CA ALA A 81 -0.42 -23.29 -10.35
C ALA A 81 -1.34 -23.27 -9.12
N ASP A 82 -1.60 -24.43 -8.51
CA ASP A 82 -2.50 -24.57 -7.36
C ASP A 82 -1.92 -23.91 -6.10
N GLU A 83 -0.61 -24.05 -5.89
CA GLU A 83 0.11 -23.41 -4.79
C GLU A 83 0.06 -21.86 -4.93
N ALA A 84 0.22 -21.36 -6.14
CA ALA A 84 0.12 -19.94 -6.45
C ALA A 84 -1.31 -19.39 -6.20
N VAL A 85 -2.35 -20.17 -6.51
CA VAL A 85 -3.75 -19.82 -6.18
C VAL A 85 -3.95 -19.81 -4.67
N ALA A 86 -3.50 -20.85 -3.96
CA ALA A 86 -3.60 -20.93 -2.50
C ALA A 86 -2.89 -19.77 -1.81
N LEU A 87 -1.70 -19.41 -2.28
CA LEU A 87 -0.94 -18.29 -1.73
C LEU A 87 -1.62 -16.95 -1.98
N ARG A 88 -2.17 -16.71 -3.19
CA ARG A 88 -2.89 -15.46 -3.51
C ARG A 88 -4.11 -15.19 -2.63
N ARG A 89 -4.74 -16.22 -2.06
CA ARG A 89 -5.86 -16.06 -1.10
C ARG A 89 -5.41 -15.43 0.23
N ARG A 90 -4.10 -15.44 0.53
CA ARG A 90 -3.54 -14.93 1.78
C ARG A 90 -3.18 -13.44 1.72
N TRP A 91 -3.37 -12.79 0.57
CA TRP A 91 -3.18 -11.35 0.45
C TRP A 91 -4.33 -10.66 -0.29
N GLY A 92 -4.53 -9.39 0.04
CA GLY A 92 -5.42 -8.49 -0.68
C GLY A 92 -4.63 -7.48 -1.49
N VAL A 93 -5.20 -7.03 -2.61
CA VAL A 93 -4.59 -6.01 -3.46
C VAL A 93 -5.60 -4.92 -3.77
N MET A 94 -5.20 -3.67 -3.51
CA MET A 94 -5.91 -2.49 -3.93
C MET A 94 -5.08 -1.78 -4.99
N PHE A 95 -5.57 -1.73 -6.22
CA PHE A 95 -4.92 -1.05 -7.35
C PHE A 95 -5.24 0.45 -7.37
N GLN A 96 -4.40 1.24 -8.00
CA GLN A 96 -4.48 2.70 -8.08
C GLN A 96 -5.87 3.21 -8.51
N HIS A 97 -6.50 2.58 -9.49
CA HIS A 97 -7.84 2.93 -9.98
C HIS A 97 -8.96 2.08 -9.37
N GLY A 98 -8.72 1.46 -8.21
CA GLY A 98 -9.67 0.62 -7.50
C GLY A 98 -9.85 -0.77 -8.09
N GLY A 99 -9.80 -0.92 -9.41
CA GLY A 99 -9.92 -2.21 -10.11
C GLY A 99 -11.28 -2.89 -9.93
N LEU A 100 -12.34 -2.16 -9.56
CA LEU A 100 -13.70 -2.72 -9.46
C LEU A 100 -14.26 -2.99 -10.87
N PHE A 101 -15.01 -4.08 -11.00
CA PHE A 101 -15.70 -4.44 -12.23
C PHE A 101 -16.92 -3.52 -12.42
N GLY A 102 -16.91 -2.73 -13.49
CA GLY A 102 -17.96 -1.74 -13.77
C GLY A 102 -19.35 -2.34 -14.05
N SER A 103 -19.43 -3.63 -14.41
CA SER A 103 -20.66 -4.37 -14.66
C SER A 103 -21.30 -4.94 -13.40
N LEU A 104 -20.61 -4.93 -12.27
CA LEU A 104 -21.09 -5.41 -10.98
C LEU A 104 -21.37 -4.22 -10.07
N ASP A 105 -22.37 -4.33 -9.20
CA ASP A 105 -22.51 -3.40 -8.08
C ASP A 105 -21.39 -3.57 -7.07
N VAL A 106 -21.35 -2.69 -6.08
CA VAL A 106 -20.27 -2.65 -5.08
C VAL A 106 -20.29 -3.89 -4.18
N LEU A 107 -21.47 -4.37 -3.78
CA LEU A 107 -21.61 -5.55 -2.94
C LEU A 107 -21.06 -6.80 -3.65
N HIS A 108 -21.44 -6.99 -4.91
CA HIS A 108 -20.93 -8.10 -5.73
C HIS A 108 -19.44 -7.97 -6.03
N ASN A 109 -18.92 -6.75 -6.23
CA ASN A 109 -17.48 -6.54 -6.35
C ASN A 109 -16.72 -6.98 -5.09
N VAL A 110 -17.22 -6.64 -3.91
CA VAL A 110 -16.58 -7.00 -2.62
C VAL A 110 -16.72 -8.50 -2.35
N GLY A 111 -17.86 -9.10 -2.67
CA GLY A 111 -18.10 -10.53 -2.51
C GLY A 111 -17.41 -11.42 -3.54
N LEU A 112 -16.90 -10.85 -4.66
CA LEU A 112 -16.32 -11.62 -5.76
C LEU A 112 -15.18 -12.57 -5.34
N PRO A 113 -14.18 -12.17 -4.53
CA PRO A 113 -13.14 -13.09 -4.08
C PRO A 113 -13.70 -14.27 -3.27
N LEU A 114 -14.77 -14.07 -2.50
CA LEU A 114 -15.42 -15.15 -1.75
C LEU A 114 -16.12 -16.12 -2.71
N ARG A 115 -16.81 -15.64 -3.75
CA ARG A 115 -17.45 -16.48 -4.77
C ARG A 115 -16.43 -17.32 -5.54
N GLU A 116 -15.31 -16.75 -5.90
CA GLU A 116 -14.26 -17.42 -6.68
C GLU A 116 -13.45 -18.44 -5.86
N HIS A 117 -13.35 -18.23 -4.55
CA HIS A 117 -12.37 -18.96 -3.75
C HIS A 117 -12.95 -19.75 -2.57
N THR A 118 -14.28 -19.74 -2.37
CA THR A 118 -14.94 -20.50 -1.31
C THR A 118 -16.13 -21.28 -1.85
N VAL A 119 -16.72 -22.13 -1.00
CA VAL A 119 -17.94 -22.89 -1.28
C VAL A 119 -19.14 -22.34 -0.49
N LEU A 120 -19.06 -21.10 -0.04
CA LEU A 120 -20.12 -20.43 0.69
C LEU A 120 -21.32 -20.15 -0.23
N ASP A 121 -22.53 -20.15 0.33
CA ASP A 121 -23.73 -19.74 -0.41
C ASP A 121 -23.75 -18.22 -0.64
N ASP A 122 -24.47 -17.78 -1.68
CA ASP A 122 -24.53 -16.38 -2.08
C ASP A 122 -25.06 -15.46 -0.97
N GLY A 123 -26.05 -15.91 -0.19
CA GLY A 123 -26.61 -15.12 0.89
C GLY A 123 -25.60 -14.83 2.00
N LEU A 124 -24.78 -15.82 2.34
CA LEU A 124 -23.69 -15.63 3.31
C LEU A 124 -22.57 -14.77 2.74
N ILE A 125 -22.23 -14.92 1.46
CA ILE A 125 -21.24 -14.07 0.78
C ILE A 125 -21.69 -12.62 0.79
N ASP A 126 -22.96 -12.33 0.51
CA ASP A 126 -23.49 -10.97 0.52
C ASP A 126 -23.47 -10.34 1.92
N GLN A 127 -23.76 -11.13 2.97
CA GLN A 127 -23.62 -10.68 4.35
C GLN A 127 -22.15 -10.33 4.70
N LEU A 128 -21.21 -11.23 4.36
CA LEU A 128 -19.78 -11.00 4.58
C LEU A 128 -19.29 -9.78 3.82
N ALA A 129 -19.68 -9.62 2.56
CA ALA A 129 -19.35 -8.45 1.75
C ALA A 129 -19.90 -7.15 2.36
N GLY A 130 -21.15 -7.18 2.86
CA GLY A 130 -21.75 -6.07 3.59
C GLY A 130 -20.97 -5.69 4.84
N TRP A 131 -20.45 -6.67 5.61
CA TRP A 131 -19.59 -6.41 6.76
C TRP A 131 -18.25 -5.80 6.35
N LYS A 132 -17.64 -6.25 5.24
CA LYS A 132 -16.40 -5.65 4.73
C LYS A 132 -16.61 -4.20 4.28
N LEU A 133 -17.76 -3.88 3.68
CA LEU A 133 -18.14 -2.49 3.36
C LEU A 133 -18.28 -1.65 4.62
N ALA A 134 -18.99 -2.14 5.63
CA ALA A 134 -19.13 -1.43 6.90
C ALA A 134 -17.77 -1.21 7.60
N MET A 135 -16.87 -2.21 7.58
CA MET A 135 -15.50 -2.09 8.12
C MET A 135 -14.69 -0.98 7.44
N THR A 136 -14.96 -0.68 6.18
CA THR A 136 -14.30 0.43 5.45
C THR A 136 -15.08 1.74 5.55
N GLY A 137 -16.11 1.81 6.41
CA GLY A 137 -16.90 3.01 6.68
C GLY A 137 -17.84 3.39 5.55
N LEU A 138 -18.28 2.42 4.74
CA LEU A 138 -19.31 2.62 3.73
C LEU A 138 -20.68 2.22 4.29
N ALA A 139 -21.68 3.04 4.01
CA ALA A 139 -23.07 2.76 4.37
C ALA A 139 -23.62 1.59 3.54
N PRO A 140 -24.57 0.80 4.09
CA PRO A 140 -25.11 -0.39 3.40
C PRO A 140 -25.67 -0.08 2.00
N GLU A 141 -26.27 1.09 1.82
CA GLU A 141 -26.90 1.53 0.57
C GLU A 141 -25.89 1.64 -0.58
N VAL A 142 -24.63 1.87 -0.25
CA VAL A 142 -23.53 1.92 -1.23
C VAL A 142 -23.33 0.58 -1.93
N GLY A 143 -23.67 -0.52 -1.25
CA GLY A 143 -23.59 -1.87 -1.81
C GLY A 143 -24.34 -2.05 -3.13
N ALA A 144 -25.50 -1.38 -3.29
CA ALA A 144 -26.31 -1.45 -4.50
C ALA A 144 -25.87 -0.52 -5.64
N LEU A 145 -24.89 0.35 -5.41
CA LEU A 145 -24.39 1.27 -6.43
C LEU A 145 -23.40 0.57 -7.36
N VAL A 146 -23.35 1.03 -8.62
CA VAL A 146 -22.29 0.63 -9.55
C VAL A 146 -21.04 1.51 -9.33
N PRO A 147 -19.83 1.03 -9.66
CA PRO A 147 -18.58 1.78 -9.46
C PRO A 147 -18.59 3.19 -10.04
N ALA A 148 -19.25 3.41 -11.19
CA ALA A 148 -19.36 4.70 -11.85
C ALA A 148 -20.15 5.76 -11.03
N ALA A 149 -20.96 5.33 -10.06
CA ALA A 149 -21.74 6.21 -9.19
C ALA A 149 -21.00 6.60 -7.89
N LEU A 150 -19.81 6.05 -7.66
CA LEU A 150 -19.03 6.30 -6.45
C LEU A 150 -18.21 7.59 -6.54
N SER A 151 -18.09 8.30 -5.42
CA SER A 151 -17.04 9.31 -5.26
C SER A 151 -15.65 8.65 -5.21
N GLY A 152 -14.58 9.42 -5.42
CA GLY A 152 -13.21 8.90 -5.34
C GLY A 152 -12.92 8.20 -4.01
N GLY A 153 -13.31 8.79 -2.90
CA GLY A 153 -13.13 8.20 -1.57
C GLY A 153 -13.96 6.93 -1.36
N MET A 154 -15.22 6.89 -1.83
CA MET A 154 -16.04 5.68 -1.80
C MET A 154 -15.44 4.56 -2.64
N MET A 155 -14.91 4.89 -3.84
CA MET A 155 -14.23 3.93 -4.71
C MET A 155 -13.03 3.29 -4.01
N LYS A 156 -12.18 4.09 -3.35
CA LYS A 156 -11.02 3.61 -2.60
C LYS A 156 -11.43 2.70 -1.45
N ARG A 157 -12.44 3.09 -0.66
CA ARG A 157 -12.97 2.29 0.45
C ARG A 157 -13.60 0.98 -0.01
N ALA A 158 -14.37 0.97 -1.11
CA ALA A 158 -14.95 -0.25 -1.70
C ALA A 158 -13.84 -1.18 -2.23
N SER A 159 -12.80 -0.64 -2.85
CA SER A 159 -11.66 -1.41 -3.32
C SER A 159 -10.87 -2.03 -2.16
N LEU A 160 -10.73 -1.30 -1.05
CA LEU A 160 -10.13 -1.82 0.18
C LEU A 160 -11.00 -2.91 0.80
N ALA A 161 -12.34 -2.73 0.84
CA ALA A 161 -13.27 -3.76 1.32
C ALA A 161 -13.13 -5.07 0.53
N ARG A 162 -13.00 -4.98 -0.81
CA ARG A 162 -12.75 -6.15 -1.67
C ARG A 162 -11.40 -6.79 -1.38
N ALA A 163 -10.35 -5.99 -1.19
CA ALA A 163 -9.02 -6.51 -0.84
C ALA A 163 -9.01 -7.27 0.50
N LEU A 164 -9.93 -6.91 1.41
CA LEU A 164 -10.10 -7.56 2.72
C LEU A 164 -11.05 -8.78 2.70
N ALA A 165 -11.67 -9.11 1.57
CA ALA A 165 -12.76 -10.09 1.50
C ALA A 165 -12.38 -11.48 2.03
N LEU A 166 -11.14 -11.94 1.80
CA LEU A 166 -10.64 -13.25 2.23
C LEU A 166 -9.85 -13.21 3.54
N ASP A 167 -9.96 -12.16 4.36
CA ASP A 167 -9.21 -11.99 5.61
C ASP A 167 -7.69 -12.17 5.42
N PRO A 168 -7.05 -11.36 4.57
CA PRO A 168 -5.66 -11.54 4.18
C PRO A 168 -4.69 -11.30 5.36
N GLU A 169 -3.50 -11.92 5.30
CA GLU A 169 -2.36 -11.62 6.18
C GLU A 169 -1.54 -10.43 5.67
N LEU A 170 -1.52 -10.24 4.34
CA LEU A 170 -0.82 -9.16 3.65
C LEU A 170 -1.80 -8.28 2.87
N LEU A 171 -1.54 -6.99 2.85
CA LEU A 171 -2.30 -6.04 2.06
C LEU A 171 -1.35 -5.21 1.19
N PHE A 172 -1.57 -5.24 -0.11
CA PHE A 172 -0.82 -4.43 -1.07
C PHE A 172 -1.69 -3.25 -1.52
N LEU A 173 -1.19 -2.03 -1.35
CA LEU A 173 -1.90 -0.79 -1.66
C LEU A 173 -1.11 0.00 -2.71
N ASP A 174 -1.67 0.14 -3.89
CA ASP A 174 -1.08 0.96 -4.96
C ASP A 174 -1.77 2.32 -5.00
N GLU A 175 -1.08 3.38 -4.53
CA GLU A 175 -1.55 4.75 -4.46
C GLU A 175 -2.94 4.89 -3.79
N PRO A 176 -3.07 4.50 -2.50
CA PRO A 176 -4.39 4.39 -1.83
C PRO A 176 -5.15 5.71 -1.74
N THR A 177 -4.46 6.85 -1.67
CA THR A 177 -5.03 8.20 -1.50
C THR A 177 -4.94 9.05 -2.76
N ALA A 178 -4.32 8.55 -3.83
CA ALA A 178 -4.14 9.33 -5.06
C ALA A 178 -5.48 9.80 -5.65
N GLY A 179 -5.55 11.11 -5.96
CA GLY A 179 -6.72 11.74 -6.55
C GLY A 179 -7.84 12.09 -5.56
N LEU A 180 -7.62 11.90 -4.26
CA LEU A 180 -8.55 12.31 -3.21
C LEU A 180 -8.27 13.76 -2.74
N ASP A 181 -9.30 14.41 -2.25
CA ASP A 181 -9.16 15.62 -1.46
C ASP A 181 -8.51 15.30 -0.08
N PRO A 182 -7.91 16.29 0.62
CA PRO A 182 -7.18 16.03 1.85
C PRO A 182 -8.02 15.39 2.97
N VAL A 183 -9.32 15.69 3.06
CA VAL A 183 -10.22 15.13 4.09
C VAL A 183 -10.48 13.65 3.80
N SER A 184 -10.80 13.34 2.55
CA SER A 184 -11.00 11.96 2.09
C SER A 184 -9.72 11.12 2.22
N ALA A 185 -8.56 11.69 1.89
CA ALA A 185 -7.26 11.05 2.05
C ALA A 185 -6.99 10.70 3.52
N GLY A 186 -7.07 11.66 4.44
CA GLY A 186 -6.90 11.43 5.87
C GLY A 186 -7.87 10.37 6.44
N GLY A 187 -9.07 10.29 5.88
CA GLY A 187 -10.03 9.23 6.24
C GLY A 187 -9.60 7.82 5.79
N VAL A 188 -8.90 7.70 4.66
CA VAL A 188 -8.30 6.41 4.21
C VAL A 188 -7.07 6.06 5.05
N ASP A 189 -6.24 7.05 5.39
CA ASP A 189 -5.04 6.87 6.22
C ASP A 189 -5.40 6.32 7.61
N ALA A 190 -6.37 6.96 8.27
CA ALA A 190 -6.89 6.50 9.55
C ALA A 190 -7.45 5.08 9.48
N LEU A 191 -8.15 4.75 8.38
CA LEU A 191 -8.69 3.41 8.15
C LEU A 191 -7.58 2.37 8.01
N VAL A 192 -6.52 2.65 7.26
CA VAL A 192 -5.35 1.76 7.09
C VAL A 192 -4.72 1.45 8.46
N LEU A 193 -4.51 2.46 9.30
CA LEU A 193 -3.99 2.29 10.66
C LEU A 193 -4.92 1.46 11.55
N GLN A 194 -6.24 1.70 11.49
CA GLN A 194 -7.22 0.94 12.25
C GLN A 194 -7.24 -0.54 11.84
N LEU A 195 -7.25 -0.83 10.53
CA LEU A 195 -7.23 -2.20 10.01
C LEU A 195 -5.94 -2.93 10.41
N ARG A 196 -4.79 -2.27 10.33
CA ARG A 196 -3.53 -2.82 10.83
C ARG A 196 -3.62 -3.17 12.32
N ALA A 197 -4.09 -2.24 13.14
CA ALA A 197 -4.17 -2.43 14.59
C ALA A 197 -5.14 -3.55 14.99
N LEU A 198 -6.29 -3.67 14.30
CA LEU A 198 -7.31 -4.65 14.62
C LEU A 198 -6.95 -6.06 14.15
N PHE A 199 -6.33 -6.19 12.99
CA PHE A 199 -6.10 -7.50 12.33
C PHE A 199 -4.64 -7.92 12.29
N GLY A 200 -3.70 -7.10 12.79
CA GLY A 200 -2.26 -7.39 12.71
C GLY A 200 -1.75 -7.47 11.26
N LEU A 201 -2.37 -6.74 10.34
CA LEU A 201 -2.03 -6.78 8.91
C LEU A 201 -0.61 -6.31 8.67
N THR A 202 0.11 -7.03 7.80
CA THR A 202 1.30 -6.49 7.15
C THR A 202 0.88 -5.76 5.89
N ILE A 203 1.35 -4.53 5.70
CA ILE A 203 0.94 -3.67 4.59
C ILE A 203 2.15 -3.25 3.78
N VAL A 204 2.10 -3.49 2.48
CA VAL A 204 3.06 -2.94 1.52
C VAL A 204 2.33 -1.90 0.68
N MET A 205 2.80 -0.65 0.68
CA MET A 205 2.17 0.40 -0.10
C MET A 205 3.12 1.09 -1.05
N ILE A 206 2.60 1.49 -2.20
CA ILE A 206 3.26 2.42 -3.11
C ILE A 206 2.54 3.75 -2.96
N THR A 207 3.28 4.82 -2.68
CA THR A 207 2.73 6.17 -2.64
C THR A 207 3.81 7.21 -2.91
N HIS A 208 3.38 8.40 -3.29
CA HIS A 208 4.22 9.61 -3.34
C HIS A 208 3.75 10.68 -2.34
N ASP A 209 2.78 10.33 -1.51
CA ASP A 209 2.20 11.20 -0.47
C ASP A 209 3.06 11.14 0.80
N LEU A 210 3.81 12.20 1.05
CA LEU A 210 4.71 12.29 2.21
C LEU A 210 3.94 12.46 3.52
N ASP A 211 2.79 13.14 3.50
CA ASP A 211 1.95 13.28 4.70
C ASP A 211 1.46 11.92 5.19
N LEU A 212 0.99 11.08 4.25
CA LEU A 212 0.62 9.70 4.53
C LEU A 212 1.82 8.93 5.12
N LEU A 213 3.01 9.01 4.49
CA LEU A 213 4.19 8.26 4.94
C LEU A 213 4.62 8.64 6.36
N TRP A 214 4.61 9.93 6.71
CA TRP A 214 4.92 10.39 8.07
C TRP A 214 3.94 9.87 9.13
N GLN A 215 2.69 9.65 8.74
CA GLN A 215 1.64 9.20 9.66
C GLN A 215 1.60 7.69 9.84
N VAL A 216 1.83 6.92 8.76
CA VAL A 216 1.51 5.49 8.79
C VAL A 216 2.70 4.56 8.58
N ALA A 217 3.78 4.98 7.88
CA ALA A 217 4.84 4.09 7.49
C ALA A 217 5.83 3.80 8.64
N ASP A 218 6.10 2.51 8.89
CA ASP A 218 7.16 2.11 9.82
C ASP A 218 8.53 2.22 9.14
N ARG A 219 8.63 1.74 7.88
CA ARG A 219 9.82 1.86 7.06
C ARG A 219 9.47 2.19 5.63
N VAL A 220 10.34 2.94 4.99
CA VAL A 220 10.20 3.37 3.61
C VAL A 220 11.44 2.97 2.82
N ALA A 221 11.25 2.41 1.64
CA ALA A 221 12.29 2.11 0.66
C ALA A 221 12.22 3.10 -0.50
N VAL A 222 13.34 3.71 -0.82
CA VAL A 222 13.48 4.68 -1.93
C VAL A 222 14.03 3.97 -3.14
N LEU A 223 13.24 3.91 -4.21
CA LEU A 223 13.60 3.29 -5.48
C LEU A 223 13.92 4.38 -6.52
N ALA A 224 15.14 4.39 -7.02
CA ALA A 224 15.56 5.26 -8.13
C ALA A 224 16.52 4.50 -9.05
N ASP A 225 16.49 4.82 -10.34
CA ASP A 225 17.33 4.22 -11.37
C ASP A 225 17.35 2.69 -11.36
N GLY A 226 16.18 2.08 -11.07
CA GLY A 226 16.00 0.64 -10.98
C GLY A 226 16.71 -0.04 -9.80
N ARG A 227 17.15 0.73 -8.79
CA ARG A 227 17.84 0.24 -7.59
C ARG A 227 17.21 0.78 -6.32
N LEU A 228 17.34 0.03 -5.24
CA LEU A 228 17.08 0.58 -3.91
C LEU A 228 18.24 1.49 -3.50
N GLN A 229 17.91 2.73 -3.19
CA GLN A 229 18.89 3.75 -2.79
C GLN A 229 19.03 3.83 -1.27
N ALA A 230 17.92 3.65 -0.55
CA ALA A 230 17.89 3.65 0.90
C ALA A 230 16.66 2.94 1.44
N ILE A 231 16.74 2.40 2.65
CA ILE A 231 15.61 1.89 3.44
C ILE A 231 15.78 2.39 4.87
N GLY A 232 14.75 2.95 5.45
CA GLY A 232 14.76 3.43 6.83
C GLY A 232 13.39 3.98 7.26
N THR A 233 13.31 4.45 8.48
CA THR A 233 12.19 5.25 8.99
C THR A 233 12.15 6.62 8.30
N MET A 234 11.02 7.30 8.33
CA MET A 234 10.92 8.65 7.74
C MET A 234 11.94 9.64 8.34
N PRO A 235 12.17 9.67 9.68
CA PRO A 235 13.22 10.53 10.26
C PRO A 235 14.64 10.19 9.76
N GLU A 236 14.99 8.90 9.67
CA GLU A 236 16.30 8.46 9.18
C GLU A 236 16.52 8.89 7.73
N LEU A 237 15.54 8.67 6.86
CA LEU A 237 15.61 9.06 5.46
C LEU A 237 15.67 10.59 5.28
N ALA A 238 14.94 11.34 6.11
CA ALA A 238 14.95 12.80 6.08
C ALA A 238 16.29 13.41 6.52
N ALA A 239 17.07 12.68 7.33
CA ALA A 239 18.41 13.07 7.76
C ALA A 239 19.52 12.60 6.82
N LEU A 240 19.18 11.70 5.86
CA LEU A 240 20.17 11.09 4.97
C LEU A 240 20.62 12.07 3.88
N ASP A 241 21.91 12.35 3.80
CA ASP A 241 22.51 13.13 2.71
C ASP A 241 22.77 12.21 1.50
N HIS A 242 21.71 11.92 0.75
CA HIS A 242 21.78 11.07 -0.43
C HIS A 242 21.07 11.72 -1.63
N PRO A 243 21.70 11.83 -2.81
CA PRO A 243 21.17 12.58 -3.95
C PRO A 243 19.81 12.07 -4.46
N ALA A 244 19.52 10.77 -4.33
CA ALA A 244 18.24 10.20 -4.73
C ALA A 244 17.14 10.33 -3.64
N VAL A 245 17.49 10.63 -2.38
CA VAL A 245 16.57 10.73 -1.24
C VAL A 245 16.20 12.18 -0.94
N ARG A 246 17.18 13.08 -0.94
CA ARG A 246 17.01 14.52 -0.64
C ARG A 246 15.83 15.20 -1.36
N PRO A 247 15.62 14.98 -2.68
CA PRO A 247 14.54 15.65 -3.41
C PRO A 247 13.14 15.41 -2.83
N TYR A 248 12.92 14.28 -2.15
CA TYR A 248 11.65 13.99 -1.49
C TYR A 248 11.40 14.86 -0.27
N PHE A 249 12.44 15.20 0.49
CA PHE A 249 12.34 15.89 1.78
C PHE A 249 12.63 17.40 1.70
N GLU A 250 13.41 17.84 0.74
CA GLU A 250 13.77 19.26 0.56
C GLU A 250 12.76 20.06 -0.27
N GLY A 251 11.88 19.40 -1.01
CA GLY A 251 10.79 20.03 -1.75
C GLY A 251 9.79 20.75 -0.82
N ALA A 252 8.97 21.65 -1.38
CA ALA A 252 7.95 22.38 -0.60
C ALA A 252 6.99 21.43 0.15
N ARG A 253 6.59 20.31 -0.48
CA ARG A 253 5.75 19.26 0.13
C ARG A 253 6.50 18.50 1.23
N GLY A 254 7.77 18.15 1.02
CA GLY A 254 8.58 17.44 2.01
C GLY A 254 8.82 18.25 3.28
N ARG A 255 8.95 19.58 3.16
CA ARG A 255 9.07 20.48 4.33
C ARG A 255 7.75 20.66 5.06
N ALA A 256 6.63 20.71 4.33
CA ALA A 256 5.29 20.84 4.92
C ALA A 256 4.85 19.58 5.67
N ALA A 257 5.22 18.40 5.15
CA ALA A 257 4.87 17.10 5.73
C ALA A 257 5.65 16.74 7.01
N ARG A 258 6.77 17.44 7.31
CA ARG A 258 7.53 17.18 8.53
C ARG A 258 6.70 17.53 9.77
N PRO A 259 6.57 16.63 10.75
CA PRO A 259 6.01 16.99 12.05
C PRO A 259 6.79 18.19 12.62
N ALA A 260 6.09 19.14 13.23
CA ALA A 260 6.74 20.28 13.86
C ALA A 260 7.77 19.80 14.89
N ASP A 261 9.03 20.15 14.72
CA ASP A 261 10.08 19.84 15.66
C ASP A 261 9.76 20.55 17.00
N PRO A 262 9.53 19.79 18.10
CA PRO A 262 9.23 20.41 19.39
C PRO A 262 10.35 21.33 19.90
N ALA A 263 11.58 21.22 19.35
CA ALA A 263 12.70 22.10 19.66
C ALA A 263 12.73 23.41 18.85
N HIS A 264 11.93 23.48 17.75
CA HIS A 264 11.80 24.69 16.92
C HIS A 264 10.32 24.94 16.59
N PRO A 265 9.54 25.58 17.51
CA PRO A 265 8.18 25.98 17.20
C PRO A 265 8.19 26.92 16.00
N ALA A 266 7.32 26.64 15.01
CA ALA A 266 7.17 27.46 13.82
C ALA A 266 7.02 28.93 14.21
N ASN A 267 7.89 29.79 13.66
CA ASN A 267 7.88 31.23 13.89
C ASN A 267 6.57 31.84 13.37
N PRO A 268 5.66 32.40 14.22
CA PRO A 268 4.37 32.93 13.80
C PRO A 268 4.45 34.31 13.16
N ALA A 269 5.61 34.78 12.67
CA ALA A 269 5.79 36.12 12.14
C ALA A 269 6.01 36.11 10.62
N ARG A 270 4.91 36.05 9.86
CA ARG A 270 4.73 36.81 8.62
C ARG A 270 3.32 37.41 8.62
N GLU A 271 3.18 38.51 9.35
CA GLU A 271 2.08 39.44 9.07
C GLU A 271 2.17 39.93 7.62
N PRO A 272 1.02 40.03 6.90
CA PRO A 272 1.03 40.66 5.59
C PRO A 272 1.31 42.15 5.76
N SER A 273 2.44 42.61 5.18
CA SER A 273 2.75 44.04 5.11
C SER A 273 1.57 44.81 4.45
N SER A 274 0.81 45.53 5.25
CA SER A 274 -0.09 46.53 4.78
C SER A 274 0.70 47.60 4.02
N LYS A 275 0.50 47.74 2.70
CA LYS A 275 0.93 48.91 1.95
C LYS A 275 0.01 50.08 2.31
N PRO A 276 0.52 51.23 2.72
CA PRO A 276 -0.25 52.46 2.74
C PRO A 276 -0.42 53.04 1.32
N LYS A 277 -1.48 53.77 1.14
CA LYS A 277 -2.02 54.46 -0.04
C LYS A 277 -0.98 55.05 -1.00
#